data_e7f25142414dd4509973c91599283a90
#
_entry.id   e7f25142414dd4509973c91599283a90
#
_cell.length_a   1.000
_cell.length_b   1.000
_cell.length_c   1.000
_cell.angle_alpha   90.00
_cell.angle_beta   90.00
_cell.angle_gamma   90.00
#
_symmetry.space_group_name_H-M   'P 1'
#
loop_
_entity.id
_entity.type
_entity.pdbx_description
1 polymer ?
#
loop_
_entity_poly.entity_id
_entity_poly.type
_entity_poly.pdbx_seq_one_letter_code
_entity_poly.pdbx_strand_id
1 'polypeptide(L)' 'MKVIKRDCTEVEFDKSKIYNAILKAMKNGSGIIKENIARDIADEIYNDFIDRTEVSISDIENKVYDKLISKRQK' A
#
# COMPACT_ATOMS: atom_id res chain seq x y z
N MET A 1 10.18 -3.54 -10.55
CA MET A 1 8.88 -4.19 -10.29
C MET A 1 7.76 -3.37 -10.90
N LYS A 2 6.91 -4.02 -11.66
CA LYS A 2 5.79 -3.37 -12.36
C LYS A 2 4.50 -3.56 -11.59
N VAL A 3 3.66 -2.53 -11.59
CA VAL A 3 2.33 -2.59 -10.99
C VAL A 3 1.30 -2.61 -12.11
N ILE A 4 0.43 -3.60 -12.10
CA ILE A 4 -0.65 -3.74 -13.09
C ILE A 4 -1.90 -3.07 -12.53
N LYS A 5 -2.35 -2.02 -13.20
CA LYS A 5 -3.53 -1.28 -12.79
C LYS A 5 -4.79 -2.02 -13.26
N ARG A 6 -5.94 -1.55 -12.79
CA ARG A 6 -7.23 -2.19 -13.11
C ARG A 6 -7.57 -2.16 -14.60
N ASP A 7 -7.05 -1.18 -15.31
CA ASP A 7 -7.23 -1.08 -16.77
C ASP A 7 -6.16 -1.83 -17.55
N CYS A 8 -5.40 -2.69 -16.86
CA CYS A 8 -4.31 -3.49 -17.42
C CYS A 8 -3.08 -2.67 -17.83
N THR A 9 -3.02 -1.40 -17.46
CA THR A 9 -1.85 -0.55 -17.71
C THR A 9 -0.74 -0.91 -16.71
N GLU A 10 0.49 -0.98 -17.19
CA GLU A 10 1.64 -1.24 -16.34
C GLU A 10 2.33 0.07 -15.97
N VAL A 11 2.66 0.23 -14.69
CA VAL A 11 3.43 1.38 -14.20
C VAL A 11 4.52 0.86 -13.27
N GLU A 12 5.58 1.64 -13.11
CA GLU A 12 6.62 1.29 -12.14
C GLU A 12 6.08 1.40 -10.72
N PHE A 13 6.53 0.50 -9.85
CA PHE A 13 6.21 0.58 -8.45
C PHE A 13 6.83 1.86 -7.87
N ASP A 14 6.00 2.68 -7.25
CA ASP A 14 6.43 3.94 -6.64
C ASP A 14 5.99 3.94 -5.18
N LYS A 15 6.97 3.86 -4.28
CA LYS A 15 6.71 3.80 -2.86
C LYS A 15 5.99 5.05 -2.35
N SER A 16 6.28 6.20 -2.95
CA SER A 16 5.61 7.45 -2.58
C SER A 16 4.12 7.39 -2.87
N LYS A 17 3.74 6.81 -4.00
CA LYS A 17 2.33 6.65 -4.34
C LYS A 17 1.62 5.71 -3.38
N ILE A 18 2.30 4.64 -2.97
CA ILE A 18 1.75 3.71 -1.99
C ILE A 18 1.55 4.41 -0.65
N TYR A 19 2.54 5.17 -0.23
CA TYR A 19 2.47 5.95 1.01
C TYR A 19 1.26 6.90 0.98
N ASN A 20 1.08 7.65 -0.11
CA ASN A 20 -0.05 8.56 -0.25
C ASN A 20 -1.38 7.82 -0.24
N ALA A 21 -1.45 6.66 -0.88
CA ALA A 21 -2.66 5.84 -0.87
C ALA A 21 -3.00 5.37 0.54
N ILE A 22 -2.00 5.03 1.34
CA ILE A 22 -2.20 4.62 2.72
C ILE A 22 -2.72 5.77 3.57
N LEU A 23 -2.15 6.96 3.40
CA LEU A 23 -2.64 8.16 4.11
C LEU A 23 -4.10 8.42 3.77
N LYS A 24 -4.46 8.29 2.51
CA LYS A 24 -5.82 8.50 2.06
C LYS A 24 -6.77 7.47 2.68
N ALA A 25 -6.33 6.22 2.75
CA ALA A 25 -7.12 5.16 3.36
C ALA A 25 -7.32 5.42 4.86
N MET A 26 -6.30 5.91 5.55
CA MET A 26 -6.41 6.28 6.96
C MET A 26 -7.43 7.41 7.16
N LYS A 27 -7.37 8.42 6.31
CA LYS A 27 -8.28 9.55 6.38
C LYS A 27 -9.73 9.12 6.17
N ASN A 28 -9.97 8.26 5.19
CA ASN A 28 -11.32 7.81 4.87
C ASN A 28 -11.86 6.79 5.88
N GLY A 29 -10.97 6.03 6.52
CA GLY A 29 -11.38 5.01 7.47
C GLY A 29 -11.62 5.58 8.86
N SER A 30 -10.56 5.87 9.58
CA SER A 30 -10.64 6.32 10.97
C SER A 30 -10.64 7.84 11.14
N GLY A 31 -10.24 8.55 10.11
CA GLY A 31 -10.05 10.00 10.18
C GLY A 31 -8.75 10.40 10.88
N ILE A 32 -8.00 9.43 11.37
CA ILE A 32 -6.72 9.67 12.05
C ILE A 32 -5.59 9.31 11.10
N ILE A 33 -4.73 10.28 10.82
CA ILE A 33 -3.59 10.08 9.93
C ILE A 33 -2.33 9.95 10.78
N LYS A 34 -1.64 8.81 10.64
CA LYS A 34 -0.37 8.55 11.32
C LYS A 34 0.69 8.28 10.26
N GLU A 35 1.46 9.31 9.95
CA GLU A 35 2.45 9.25 8.88
C GLU A 35 3.51 8.17 9.11
N ASN A 36 3.94 7.99 10.36
CA ASN A 36 4.94 6.97 10.68
C ASN A 36 4.44 5.57 10.36
N ILE A 37 3.18 5.30 10.68
CA ILE A 37 2.57 4.01 10.39
C ILE A 37 2.41 3.82 8.88
N ALA A 38 2.00 4.87 8.18
CA ALA A 38 1.85 4.82 6.72
C ALA A 38 3.19 4.51 6.06
N ARG A 39 4.27 5.13 6.53
CA ARG A 39 5.60 4.88 6.00
C ARG A 39 6.03 3.43 6.25
N ASP A 40 5.79 2.93 7.46
CA ASP A 40 6.13 1.55 7.80
C ASP A 40 5.37 0.56 6.92
N ILE A 41 4.09 0.81 6.70
CA ILE A 41 3.27 -0.06 5.85
C ILE A 41 3.78 -0.03 4.42
N ALA A 42 4.12 1.15 3.90
CA ALA A 42 4.65 1.27 2.54
C ALA A 42 5.95 0.48 2.39
N ASP A 43 6.84 0.56 3.39
CA ASP A 43 8.08 -0.20 3.39
C ASP A 43 7.82 -1.71 3.43
N GLU A 44 6.89 -2.13 4.28
CA GLU A 44 6.54 -3.55 4.40
C GLU A 44 5.96 -4.09 3.08
N ILE A 45 5.11 -3.32 2.42
CA ILE A 45 4.53 -3.71 1.15
C ILE A 45 5.62 -3.83 0.09
N TYR A 46 6.53 -2.88 0.04
CA TYR A 46 7.64 -2.94 -0.89
C TYR A 46 8.44 -4.22 -0.68
N ASN A 47 8.79 -4.53 0.57
CA ASN A 47 9.55 -5.72 0.89
C ASN A 47 8.78 -7.01 0.59
N ASP A 48 7.47 -7.02 0.79
CA ASP A 48 6.65 -8.18 0.50
C ASP A 48 6.65 -8.54 -0.99
N PHE A 49 6.75 -7.54 -1.85
CA PHE A 49 6.65 -7.74 -3.30
C PHE A 49 7.97 -7.57 -4.04
N ILE A 50 9.07 -7.31 -3.32
CA ILE A 50 10.34 -6.98 -3.96
C ILE A 50 10.87 -8.10 -4.87
N ASP A 51 10.54 -9.35 -4.56
CA ASP A 51 10.99 -10.51 -5.35
C ASP A 51 10.12 -10.76 -6.58
N ARG A 52 9.05 -10.03 -6.74
CA ARG A 52 8.15 -10.22 -7.87
C ARG A 52 8.52 -9.28 -9.01
N THR A 53 8.35 -9.75 -10.24
CA THR A 53 8.56 -8.92 -11.42
C THR A 53 7.38 -7.97 -11.63
N GLU A 54 6.18 -8.42 -11.24
CA GLU A 54 4.99 -7.57 -11.34
C GLU A 54 3.99 -7.93 -10.24
N VAL A 55 3.13 -7.00 -9.91
CA VAL A 55 2.11 -7.17 -8.88
C VAL A 55 0.87 -6.36 -9.29
N SER A 56 -0.32 -6.89 -9.00
CA SER A 56 -1.55 -6.16 -9.33
C SER A 56 -1.85 -5.11 -8.26
N ILE A 57 -2.53 -4.03 -8.68
CA ILE A 57 -2.92 -2.97 -7.75
C ILE A 57 -3.88 -3.53 -6.69
N SER A 58 -4.70 -4.51 -7.03
CA SER A 58 -5.61 -5.16 -6.09
C SER A 58 -4.86 -5.84 -4.96
N ASP A 59 -3.75 -6.51 -5.27
CA ASP A 59 -2.92 -7.16 -4.26
C ASP A 59 -2.33 -6.12 -3.29
N ILE A 60 -1.89 -4.98 -3.83
CA ILE A 60 -1.35 -3.90 -3.01
C ILE A 60 -2.44 -3.35 -2.09
N GLU A 61 -3.63 -3.10 -2.62
CA GLU A 61 -4.73 -2.58 -1.82
C GLU A 61 -5.11 -3.54 -0.70
N ASN A 62 -5.17 -4.84 -0.99
CA ASN A 62 -5.48 -5.85 0.02
C ASN A 62 -4.43 -5.86 1.13
N LYS A 63 -3.16 -5.75 0.77
CA LYS A 63 -2.09 -5.68 1.76
C LYS A 63 -2.20 -4.43 2.62
N VAL A 64 -2.56 -3.30 2.02
CA VAL A 64 -2.75 -2.05 2.76
C VAL A 64 -3.83 -2.23 3.83
N TYR A 65 -4.97 -2.77 3.45
CA TYR A 65 -6.07 -2.99 4.40
C TYR A 65 -5.68 -3.98 5.49
N ASP A 66 -5.05 -5.08 5.12
CA ASP A 66 -4.63 -6.09 6.10
C ASP A 66 -3.69 -5.49 7.13
N LYS A 67 -2.71 -4.72 6.68
CA LYS A 67 -1.73 -4.13 7.59
C LYS A 67 -2.35 -3.03 8.45
N LEU A 68 -3.27 -2.24 7.90
CA LEU A 68 -3.97 -1.22 8.67
C LEU A 68 -4.82 -1.83 9.77
N ILE A 69 -5.56 -2.89 9.45
CA ILE A 69 -6.39 -3.59 10.42
C ILE A 69 -5.52 -4.19 11.52
N SER A 70 -4.42 -4.83 11.14
CA SER A 70 -3.50 -5.44 12.10
C SER A 70 -2.92 -4.40 13.07
N LYS A 71 -2.55 -3.24 12.57
CA LYS A 71 -1.98 -2.20 13.43
C LYS A 71 -3.01 -1.47 14.27
N ARG A 72 -4.28 -1.46 13.83
CA ARG A 72 -5.36 -0.81 14.57
C ARG A 72 -5.82 -1.62 15.78
N GLN A 73 -5.59 -2.92 15.77
CA GLN A 73 -6.05 -3.80 16.85
C GLN A 73 -5.16 -3.73 18.09
N LYS A 74 -4.18 -2.88 18.06
CA LYS A 74 -3.33 -2.66 19.23
C LYS A 74 -3.81 -1.41 19.97
#